data_3afd0451de25128c2fe18847334be42f
#
_entry.id   3afd0451de25128c2fe18847334be42f
#
_cell.length_a   1.000
_cell.length_b   1.000
_cell.length_c   1.000
_cell.angle_alpha   90.00
_cell.angle_beta   90.00
_cell.angle_gamma   90.00
#
_symmetry.space_group_name_H-M   'P 1'
#
loop_
_entity.id
_entity.type
_entity.pdbx_description
1 polymer ?
#
loop_
_entity_poly.entity_id
_entity_poly.type
_entity_poly.pdbx_seq_one_letter_code
_entity_poly.pdbx_strand_id
1 'polypeptide(L)'
;PLDVLSKLGGFDIAGLCGVFLGGALDADFFCLQETKLQAGQIDLPLEGYSQYWNYAEKKGYSGTAIFAKQAPVSVRYGLGQPELDTEGRLITLEYPGFFLVTCYTPNAQRGLARIDHRLKWDEAFRAYLSKLDKRKPVIACGDLNVAHQEIDLKNPASNRGNAGFSDEERESFGRLLDAGFTDSFRRLHPDATGAYTWWSYMFNARANNAGWRIDYFLVSDRIADKITATPIYSDIQGSDHCPVGLEIEL
;
A
#
# COMPACT_ATOMS: atom_id res chain seq x y z
N PRO A 1 -21.34 -14.92 -4.56
CA PRO A 1 -20.10 -14.11 -4.49
C PRO A 1 -19.09 -14.49 -5.55
N LEU A 2 -18.83 -15.79 -5.83
CA LEU A 2 -17.94 -16.24 -6.92
C LEU A 2 -18.47 -15.92 -8.34
N ASP A 3 -19.77 -15.73 -8.47
CA ASP A 3 -20.46 -15.45 -9.75
C ASP A 3 -20.19 -14.02 -10.29
N VAL A 4 -19.75 -13.09 -9.43
CA VAL A 4 -19.41 -11.72 -9.85
C VAL A 4 -18.02 -11.68 -10.49
N LEU A 5 -17.09 -12.52 -10.04
CA LEU A 5 -15.74 -12.60 -10.59
C LEU A 5 -15.71 -13.13 -12.03
N SER A 6 -16.66 -14.02 -12.40
CA SER A 6 -16.74 -14.60 -13.75
C SER A 6 -17.21 -13.60 -14.82
N LYS A 7 -17.86 -12.49 -14.42
CA LYS A 7 -18.38 -11.46 -15.33
C LYS A 7 -17.38 -10.34 -15.64
N LEU A 8 -16.23 -10.32 -14.97
CA LEU A 8 -15.22 -9.27 -15.06
C LEU A 8 -14.02 -9.71 -15.94
N GLY A 9 -14.32 -10.36 -17.07
CA GLY A 9 -13.30 -10.87 -17.99
C GLY A 9 -12.24 -9.83 -18.35
N GLY A 10 -10.98 -10.09 -17.99
CA GLY A 10 -9.80 -9.37 -18.47
C GLY A 10 -9.26 -8.27 -17.56
N PHE A 11 -9.80 -8.04 -16.37
CA PHE A 11 -9.24 -7.12 -15.38
C PHE A 11 -8.29 -7.85 -14.42
N ASP A 12 -7.24 -7.16 -14.00
CA ASP A 12 -6.31 -7.69 -12.98
C ASP A 12 -7.08 -7.92 -11.67
N ILE A 13 -7.23 -9.18 -11.30
CA ILE A 13 -8.07 -9.65 -10.19
C ILE A 13 -7.52 -9.19 -8.82
N ALA A 14 -6.28 -8.70 -8.78
CA ALA A 14 -5.59 -8.26 -7.57
C ALA A 14 -6.40 -7.25 -6.75
N GLY A 15 -6.85 -6.18 -7.40
CA GLY A 15 -7.66 -5.15 -6.74
C GLY A 15 -9.04 -5.66 -6.28
N LEU A 16 -9.66 -6.57 -7.04
CA LEU A 16 -10.99 -7.10 -6.74
C LEU A 16 -11.02 -8.14 -5.63
N CYS A 17 -10.02 -9.02 -5.52
CA CYS A 17 -9.90 -9.93 -4.38
C CYS A 17 -9.88 -9.17 -3.06
N GLY A 18 -9.19 -8.04 -3.04
CA GLY A 18 -9.19 -7.17 -1.89
C GLY A 18 -10.59 -6.68 -1.48
N VAL A 19 -11.43 -6.23 -2.42
CA VAL A 19 -12.79 -5.71 -2.13
C VAL A 19 -13.68 -6.77 -1.49
N PHE A 20 -13.64 -8.01 -1.96
CA PHE A 20 -14.41 -9.11 -1.37
C PHE A 20 -13.96 -9.45 0.05
N LEU A 21 -12.66 -9.29 0.34
CA LEU A 21 -12.10 -9.52 1.66
C LEU A 21 -12.44 -8.41 2.64
N GLY A 22 -12.43 -7.14 2.21
CA GLY A 22 -12.89 -6.03 3.04
C GLY A 22 -14.30 -6.26 3.57
N GLY A 23 -15.21 -6.75 2.72
CA GLY A 23 -16.56 -7.13 3.13
C GLY A 23 -16.61 -8.35 4.06
N ALA A 24 -15.73 -9.35 3.87
CA ALA A 24 -15.68 -10.55 4.70
C ALA A 24 -15.00 -10.32 6.06
N LEU A 25 -14.03 -9.41 6.13
CA LEU A 25 -13.32 -9.04 7.36
C LEU A 25 -14.04 -7.93 8.15
N ASP A 26 -15.10 -7.35 7.55
CA ASP A 26 -15.85 -6.23 8.13
C ASP A 26 -14.96 -5.04 8.56
N ALA A 27 -13.87 -4.79 7.81
CA ALA A 27 -12.90 -3.75 8.09
C ALA A 27 -13.54 -2.35 8.00
N ASP A 28 -13.14 -1.40 8.84
CA ASP A 28 -13.61 -0.01 8.76
C ASP A 28 -13.12 0.69 7.49
N PHE A 29 -11.92 0.31 7.04
CA PHE A 29 -11.27 0.83 5.85
C PHE A 29 -10.69 -0.30 5.03
N PHE A 30 -10.81 -0.15 3.71
CA PHE A 30 -10.20 -1.05 2.77
C PHE A 30 -9.51 -0.25 1.66
N CYS A 31 -8.21 -0.46 1.46
CA CYS A 31 -7.36 0.31 0.56
C CYS A 31 -6.84 -0.56 -0.58
N LEU A 32 -6.96 -0.09 -1.81
CA LEU A 32 -6.48 -0.76 -3.00
C LEU A 32 -5.39 0.05 -3.68
N GLN A 33 -4.40 -0.64 -4.20
CA GLN A 33 -3.36 -0.10 -5.06
C GLN A 33 -3.40 -0.82 -6.42
N GLU A 34 -2.84 -0.17 -7.43
CA GLU A 34 -2.74 -0.70 -8.78
C GLU A 34 -4.08 -1.10 -9.40
N THR A 35 -5.11 -0.25 -9.20
CA THR A 35 -6.47 -0.54 -9.67
C THR A 35 -6.58 -0.62 -11.19
N LYS A 36 -5.70 0.08 -11.92
CA LYS A 36 -5.63 0.13 -13.40
C LYS A 36 -6.94 0.56 -14.07
N LEU A 37 -7.86 1.15 -13.31
CA LEU A 37 -9.19 1.53 -13.75
C LEU A 37 -9.27 3.02 -14.14
N GLN A 38 -10.33 3.34 -14.85
CA GLN A 38 -10.79 4.69 -15.14
C GLN A 38 -12.21 4.88 -14.64
N ALA A 39 -12.64 6.11 -14.45
CA ALA A 39 -14.00 6.43 -13.99
C ALA A 39 -15.06 5.76 -14.87
N GLY A 40 -16.04 5.10 -14.25
CA GLY A 40 -17.16 4.45 -14.92
C GLY A 40 -16.85 3.09 -15.55
N GLN A 41 -15.64 2.54 -15.39
CA GLN A 41 -15.32 1.20 -15.90
C GLN A 41 -15.83 0.07 -15.02
N ILE A 42 -16.06 0.33 -13.75
CA ILE A 42 -16.57 -0.65 -12.80
C ILE A 42 -17.63 -0.03 -11.91
N ASP A 43 -18.64 -0.80 -11.58
CA ASP A 43 -19.59 -0.53 -10.52
C ASP A 43 -19.47 -1.65 -9.48
N LEU A 44 -19.04 -1.29 -8.28
CA LEU A 44 -18.85 -2.21 -7.15
C LEU A 44 -19.81 -1.82 -6.03
N PRO A 45 -21.05 -2.35 -6.02
CA PRO A 45 -21.99 -2.08 -4.96
C PRO A 45 -21.56 -2.80 -3.67
N LEU A 46 -20.76 -2.12 -2.85
CA LEU A 46 -20.41 -2.55 -1.49
C LEU A 46 -21.30 -1.80 -0.52
N GLU A 47 -22.31 -2.52 -0.01
CA GLU A 47 -23.21 -1.97 0.99
C GLU A 47 -22.45 -1.55 2.25
N GLY A 48 -22.74 -0.36 2.77
CA GLY A 48 -22.10 0.19 3.95
C GLY A 48 -20.75 0.90 3.72
N TYR A 49 -20.22 0.93 2.49
CA TYR A 49 -18.98 1.61 2.20
C TYR A 49 -19.13 2.76 1.21
N SER A 50 -18.57 3.92 1.56
CA SER A 50 -18.29 5.00 0.62
C SER A 50 -16.98 4.73 -0.10
N GLN A 51 -16.91 5.09 -1.39
CA GLN A 51 -15.77 4.77 -2.26
C GLN A 51 -15.08 6.03 -2.74
N TYR A 52 -13.74 6.03 -2.69
CA TYR A 52 -12.88 7.14 -3.11
C TYR A 52 -11.83 6.58 -4.07
N TRP A 53 -11.84 7.06 -5.32
CA TRP A 53 -10.99 6.55 -6.39
C TRP A 53 -10.07 7.65 -6.92
N ASN A 54 -8.80 7.32 -7.10
CA ASN A 54 -7.83 8.18 -7.76
C ASN A 54 -7.26 7.45 -8.97
N TYR A 55 -7.53 7.98 -10.15
CA TYR A 55 -7.17 7.36 -11.42
C TYR A 55 -5.92 7.99 -12.00
N ALA A 56 -5.09 7.17 -12.67
CA ALA A 56 -4.00 7.69 -13.48
C ALA A 56 -4.54 8.34 -14.76
N GLU A 57 -3.84 9.36 -15.27
CA GLU A 57 -4.13 9.93 -16.59
C GLU A 57 -3.93 8.89 -17.71
N LYS A 58 -2.90 8.05 -17.55
CA LYS A 58 -2.64 6.92 -18.45
C LYS A 58 -3.61 5.78 -18.15
N LYS A 59 -4.44 5.41 -19.14
CA LYS A 59 -5.39 4.30 -19.05
C LYS A 59 -4.69 2.96 -18.78
N GLY A 60 -5.30 2.12 -17.94
CA GLY A 60 -4.81 0.79 -17.62
C GLY A 60 -3.50 0.79 -16.80
N TYR A 61 -3.24 1.84 -16.05
CA TYR A 61 -2.00 2.03 -15.31
C TYR A 61 -2.26 2.57 -13.91
N SER A 62 -1.50 2.10 -12.89
CA SER A 62 -1.51 2.61 -11.53
C SER A 62 -2.94 2.76 -10.95
N GLY A 63 -3.20 3.82 -10.19
CA GLY A 63 -4.50 4.08 -9.57
C GLY A 63 -4.63 3.50 -8.17
N THR A 64 -5.37 4.19 -7.31
CA THR A 64 -5.66 3.79 -5.92
C THR A 64 -7.13 3.95 -5.60
N ALA A 65 -7.60 3.23 -4.57
CA ALA A 65 -8.94 3.42 -4.04
C ALA A 65 -8.98 3.22 -2.52
N ILE A 66 -9.92 3.88 -1.86
CA ILE A 66 -10.29 3.63 -0.46
C ILE A 66 -11.78 3.37 -0.38
N PHE A 67 -12.16 2.33 0.34
CA PHE A 67 -13.51 2.04 0.77
C PHE A 67 -13.59 2.30 2.27
N ALA A 68 -14.56 3.09 2.72
CA ALA A 68 -14.68 3.51 4.11
C ALA A 68 -16.12 3.40 4.60
N LYS A 69 -16.33 2.80 5.79
CA LYS A 69 -17.66 2.75 6.42
C LYS A 69 -18.11 4.13 6.89
N GLN A 70 -17.20 4.92 7.44
CA GLN A 70 -17.50 6.27 7.90
C GLN A 70 -17.08 7.32 6.87
N ALA A 71 -17.93 8.30 6.64
CA ALA A 71 -17.59 9.43 5.78
C ALA A 71 -16.48 10.28 6.41
N PRO A 72 -15.42 10.63 5.66
CA PRO A 72 -14.37 11.51 6.15
C PRO A 72 -14.82 12.98 6.22
N VAL A 73 -14.12 13.77 7.01
CA VAL A 73 -14.27 15.23 7.05
C VAL A 73 -13.85 15.88 5.73
N SER A 74 -12.78 15.37 5.14
CA SER A 74 -12.29 15.81 3.83
C SER A 74 -11.55 14.70 3.10
N VAL A 75 -11.51 14.80 1.77
CA VAL A 75 -10.77 13.91 0.88
C VAL A 75 -9.79 14.73 0.07
N ARG A 76 -8.56 14.21 -0.09
CA ARG A 76 -7.54 14.80 -0.96
C ARG A 76 -6.93 13.71 -1.83
N TYR A 77 -6.60 14.09 -3.05
CA TYR A 77 -5.96 13.25 -4.04
C TYR A 77 -4.58 13.80 -4.37
N GLY A 78 -3.58 12.91 -4.40
CA GLY A 78 -2.20 13.27 -4.69
C GLY A 78 -1.46 13.99 -3.57
N LEU A 79 -0.22 14.35 -3.84
CA LEU A 79 0.72 15.03 -2.95
C LEU A 79 0.54 16.57 -2.99
N GLY A 80 -0.24 17.08 -3.95
CA GLY A 80 -0.33 18.50 -4.27
C GLY A 80 0.84 18.99 -5.11
N GLN A 81 1.48 18.09 -5.86
CA GLN A 81 2.56 18.36 -6.81
C GLN A 81 2.16 17.80 -8.19
N PRO A 82 1.69 18.63 -9.12
CA PRO A 82 1.10 18.17 -10.38
C PRO A 82 1.98 17.20 -11.16
N GLU A 83 3.30 17.39 -11.15
CA GLU A 83 4.25 16.52 -11.86
C GLU A 83 4.43 15.13 -11.23
N LEU A 84 3.98 14.93 -9.98
CA LEU A 84 4.02 13.65 -9.27
C LEU A 84 2.62 13.01 -9.13
N ASP A 85 1.55 13.76 -9.43
CA ASP A 85 0.17 13.37 -9.16
C ASP A 85 -0.57 12.78 -10.37
N THR A 86 0.10 12.66 -11.54
CA THR A 86 -0.50 12.19 -12.79
C THR A 86 -0.84 10.69 -12.80
N GLU A 87 -0.31 9.92 -11.86
CA GLU A 87 -0.41 8.46 -11.84
C GLU A 87 -1.45 7.92 -10.82
N GLY A 88 -2.24 8.80 -10.17
CA GLY A 88 -3.31 8.38 -9.26
C GLY A 88 -2.86 7.56 -8.05
N ARG A 89 -1.71 7.91 -7.45
CA ARG A 89 -0.98 7.08 -6.49
C ARG A 89 -1.33 7.30 -5.03
N LEU A 90 -2.10 8.33 -4.70
CA LEU A 90 -2.32 8.69 -3.30
C LEU A 90 -3.73 9.24 -3.06
N ILE A 91 -4.37 8.75 -2.00
CA ILE A 91 -5.61 9.30 -1.45
C ILE A 91 -5.41 9.53 0.04
N THR A 92 -5.88 10.67 0.53
CA THR A 92 -5.92 11.00 1.95
C THR A 92 -7.36 11.25 2.39
N LEU A 93 -7.82 10.51 3.38
CA LEU A 93 -9.06 10.76 4.11
C LEU A 93 -8.75 11.42 5.45
N GLU A 94 -9.39 12.54 5.75
CA GLU A 94 -9.28 13.21 7.04
C GLU A 94 -10.44 12.82 7.95
N TYR A 95 -10.12 12.33 9.14
CA TYR A 95 -11.06 12.08 10.22
C TYR A 95 -10.84 13.05 11.39
N PRO A 96 -11.78 13.17 12.35
CA PRO A 96 -11.58 14.08 13.50
C PRO A 96 -10.29 13.79 14.27
N GLY A 97 -9.91 12.52 14.47
CA GLY A 97 -8.76 12.09 15.28
C GLY A 97 -7.50 11.76 14.49
N PHE A 98 -7.56 11.51 13.18
CA PHE A 98 -6.43 11.02 12.40
C PHE A 98 -6.57 11.30 10.90
N PHE A 99 -5.50 11.07 10.14
CA PHE A 99 -5.51 10.94 8.69
C PHE A 99 -5.29 9.48 8.29
N LEU A 100 -6.09 8.98 7.34
CA LEU A 100 -5.80 7.73 6.62
C LEU A 100 -5.26 8.07 5.24
N VAL A 101 -4.12 7.50 4.90
CA VAL A 101 -3.46 7.70 3.60
C VAL A 101 -3.24 6.33 2.95
N THR A 102 -3.74 6.12 1.74
CA THR A 102 -3.28 5.01 0.90
C THR A 102 -2.31 5.51 -0.15
N CYS A 103 -1.27 4.73 -0.42
CA CYS A 103 -0.32 5.06 -1.47
C CYS A 103 0.12 3.84 -2.27
N TYR A 104 0.45 4.08 -3.54
CA TYR A 104 1.12 3.17 -4.44
C TYR A 104 2.40 3.83 -4.93
N THR A 105 3.50 3.53 -4.26
CA THR A 105 4.80 4.16 -4.54
C THR A 105 5.30 3.77 -5.94
N PRO A 106 5.86 4.69 -6.74
CA PRO A 106 6.43 4.35 -8.04
C PRO A 106 7.51 3.27 -7.93
N ASN A 107 7.45 2.25 -8.78
CA ASN A 107 8.52 1.27 -8.89
C ASN A 107 9.72 1.87 -9.64
N ALA A 108 10.94 1.63 -9.15
CA ALA A 108 12.17 2.12 -9.78
C ALA A 108 12.49 1.44 -11.13
N GLN A 109 11.78 0.35 -11.46
CA GLN A 109 11.91 -0.45 -12.67
C GLN A 109 13.26 -1.18 -12.80
N ARG A 110 13.31 -2.13 -13.74
CA ARG A 110 14.52 -2.91 -14.00
C ARG A 110 15.70 -2.00 -14.32
N GLY A 111 16.84 -2.28 -13.67
CA GLY A 111 18.06 -1.50 -13.83
C GLY A 111 17.95 -0.09 -13.24
N LEU A 112 17.00 0.12 -12.34
CA LEU A 112 16.76 1.41 -11.65
C LEU A 112 16.45 2.56 -12.62
N ALA A 113 15.81 2.25 -13.76
CA ALA A 113 15.57 3.22 -14.86
C ALA A 113 14.72 4.42 -14.42
N ARG A 114 13.95 4.31 -13.33
CA ARG A 114 13.12 5.39 -12.76
C ARG A 114 13.56 5.81 -11.35
N ILE A 115 14.78 5.50 -10.93
CA ILE A 115 15.21 5.75 -9.54
C ILE A 115 15.12 7.23 -9.16
N ASP A 116 15.51 8.15 -10.03
CA ASP A 116 15.44 9.58 -9.75
C ASP A 116 13.99 10.06 -9.53
N HIS A 117 13.05 9.57 -10.34
CA HIS A 117 11.63 9.85 -10.17
C HIS A 117 11.10 9.24 -8.86
N ARG A 118 11.51 8.00 -8.56
CA ARG A 118 11.16 7.30 -7.33
C ARG A 118 11.62 8.09 -6.10
N LEU A 119 12.88 8.49 -6.04
CA LEU A 119 13.43 9.22 -4.90
C LEU A 119 12.82 10.61 -4.74
N LYS A 120 12.52 11.29 -5.86
CA LYS A 120 11.78 12.57 -5.83
C LYS A 120 10.38 12.39 -5.25
N TRP A 121 9.69 11.32 -5.64
CA TRP A 121 8.36 10.99 -5.12
C TRP A 121 8.43 10.63 -3.63
N ASP A 122 9.38 9.82 -3.20
CA ASP A 122 9.57 9.42 -1.80
C ASP A 122 9.82 10.63 -0.90
N GLU A 123 10.66 11.58 -1.34
CA GLU A 123 10.93 12.82 -0.61
C GLU A 123 9.66 13.66 -0.45
N ALA A 124 8.88 13.81 -1.53
CA ALA A 124 7.62 14.54 -1.50
C ALA A 124 6.58 13.84 -0.59
N PHE A 125 6.53 12.49 -0.63
CA PHE A 125 5.65 11.70 0.23
C PHE A 125 6.01 11.85 1.71
N ARG A 126 7.30 11.74 2.05
CA ARG A 126 7.79 11.96 3.42
C ARG A 126 7.42 13.36 3.93
N ALA A 127 7.68 14.38 3.14
CA ALA A 127 7.34 15.77 3.48
C ALA A 127 5.82 15.94 3.67
N TYR A 128 5.02 15.30 2.81
CA TYR A 128 3.56 15.32 2.89
C TYR A 128 3.05 14.68 4.17
N LEU A 129 3.49 13.44 4.49
CA LEU A 129 3.08 12.76 5.72
C LEU A 129 3.51 13.52 6.97
N SER A 130 4.73 14.06 7.00
CA SER A 130 5.23 14.88 8.12
C SER A 130 4.40 16.16 8.31
N LYS A 131 3.90 16.76 7.22
CA LYS A 131 2.99 17.92 7.29
C LYS A 131 1.63 17.55 7.88
N LEU A 132 1.09 16.39 7.51
CA LEU A 132 -0.16 15.88 8.08
C LEU A 132 0.01 15.55 9.56
N ASP A 133 1.11 14.87 9.92
CA ASP A 133 1.38 14.45 11.29
C ASP A 133 1.50 15.61 12.27
N LYS A 134 1.96 16.78 11.84
CA LYS A 134 1.94 18.00 12.68
C LYS A 134 0.54 18.43 13.11
N ARG A 135 -0.50 17.98 12.40
CA ARG A 135 -1.90 18.33 12.67
C ARG A 135 -2.63 17.25 13.47
N LYS A 136 -2.55 16.01 12.99
CA LYS A 136 -3.19 14.81 13.55
C LYS A 136 -2.33 13.59 13.27
N PRO A 137 -2.43 12.51 14.06
CA PRO A 137 -1.79 11.24 13.74
C PRO A 137 -2.14 10.76 12.33
N VAL A 138 -1.18 10.09 11.71
CA VAL A 138 -1.32 9.53 10.37
C VAL A 138 -1.25 8.01 10.44
N ILE A 139 -2.12 7.35 9.71
CA ILE A 139 -2.03 5.94 9.32
C ILE A 139 -1.84 5.94 7.81
N ALA A 140 -0.68 5.50 7.35
CA ALA A 140 -0.38 5.37 5.92
C ALA A 140 -0.22 3.90 5.55
N CYS A 141 -0.87 3.45 4.47
CA CYS A 141 -0.78 2.07 4.01
C CYS A 141 -0.62 1.99 2.50
N GLY A 142 -0.15 0.85 2.05
CA GLY A 142 -0.11 0.48 0.64
C GLY A 142 1.16 -0.21 0.21
N ASP A 143 1.30 -0.37 -1.11
CA ASP A 143 2.50 -0.90 -1.74
C ASP A 143 3.57 0.19 -1.81
N LEU A 144 4.60 0.06 -0.98
CA LEU A 144 5.73 0.99 -0.94
C LEU A 144 6.86 0.59 -1.90
N ASN A 145 6.69 -0.50 -2.62
CA ASN A 145 7.65 -0.99 -3.62
C ASN A 145 9.10 -1.05 -3.09
N VAL A 146 9.29 -1.39 -1.81
CA VAL A 146 10.60 -1.55 -1.19
C VAL A 146 10.56 -2.58 -0.06
N ALA A 147 11.49 -3.54 -0.06
CA ALA A 147 11.82 -4.34 1.11
C ALA A 147 12.87 -3.57 1.91
N HIS A 148 12.55 -3.15 3.14
CA HIS A 148 13.43 -2.25 3.91
C HIS A 148 14.72 -2.93 4.34
N GLN A 149 14.62 -4.10 4.94
CA GLN A 149 15.75 -4.83 5.51
C GLN A 149 15.94 -6.19 4.84
N GLU A 150 17.09 -6.83 5.07
CA GLU A 150 17.38 -8.17 4.51
C GLU A 150 16.39 -9.23 4.97
N ILE A 151 15.80 -9.08 6.15
CA ILE A 151 14.76 -9.96 6.67
C ILE A 151 13.42 -9.83 5.91
N ASP A 152 13.23 -8.75 5.14
CA ASP A 152 11.99 -8.45 4.41
C ASP A 152 11.91 -9.12 3.04
N LEU A 153 12.94 -9.90 2.64
CA LEU A 153 12.88 -10.69 1.41
C LEU A 153 13.66 -12.00 1.53
N LYS A 154 13.29 -12.99 0.71
CA LYS A 154 13.85 -14.35 0.78
C LYS A 154 15.33 -14.42 0.40
N ASN A 155 15.76 -13.69 -0.61
CA ASN A 155 17.10 -13.80 -1.19
C ASN A 155 17.79 -12.42 -1.26
N PRO A 156 18.18 -11.82 -0.12
CA PRO A 156 18.70 -10.44 -0.11
C PRO A 156 19.99 -10.28 -0.92
N ALA A 157 20.95 -11.22 -0.78
CA ALA A 157 22.24 -11.12 -1.46
C ALA A 157 22.13 -11.05 -3.00
N SER A 158 21.21 -11.83 -3.60
CA SER A 158 21.01 -11.86 -5.05
C SER A 158 20.13 -10.70 -5.57
N ASN A 159 19.44 -10.00 -4.68
CA ASN A 159 18.52 -8.91 -5.04
C ASN A 159 19.08 -7.51 -4.71
N ARG A 160 20.24 -7.43 -4.06
CA ARG A 160 20.86 -6.15 -3.74
C ARG A 160 21.10 -5.33 -5.01
N GLY A 161 20.62 -4.07 -5.01
CA GLY A 161 20.69 -3.17 -6.16
C GLY A 161 19.60 -3.38 -7.22
N ASN A 162 18.68 -4.33 -7.03
CA ASN A 162 17.48 -4.43 -7.85
C ASN A 162 16.41 -3.43 -7.37
N ALA A 163 15.49 -3.06 -8.27
CA ALA A 163 14.32 -2.25 -7.92
C ALA A 163 13.54 -2.91 -6.75
N GLY A 164 13.20 -2.10 -5.75
CA GLY A 164 12.58 -2.55 -4.50
C GLY A 164 13.59 -3.04 -3.44
N PHE A 165 14.88 -3.14 -3.77
CA PHE A 165 15.92 -3.48 -2.81
C PHE A 165 17.29 -2.82 -3.15
N SER A 166 17.25 -1.66 -3.75
CA SER A 166 18.43 -0.80 -3.91
C SER A 166 18.76 -0.10 -2.59
N ASP A 167 20.03 0.27 -2.42
CA ASP A 167 20.46 0.97 -1.20
C ASP A 167 19.75 2.34 -1.09
N GLU A 168 19.51 3.02 -2.22
CA GLU A 168 18.84 4.32 -2.29
C GLU A 168 17.36 4.23 -1.85
N GLU A 169 16.61 3.22 -2.31
CA GLU A 169 15.21 3.01 -1.91
C GLU A 169 15.10 2.66 -0.42
N ARG A 170 15.96 1.78 0.07
CA ARG A 170 16.03 1.37 1.48
C ARG A 170 16.39 2.53 2.40
N GLU A 171 17.37 3.35 2.03
CA GLU A 171 17.74 4.54 2.76
C GLU A 171 16.60 5.57 2.77
N SER A 172 15.92 5.75 1.62
CA SER A 172 14.77 6.64 1.51
C SER A 172 13.63 6.20 2.45
N PHE A 173 13.36 4.89 2.52
CA PHE A 173 12.38 4.33 3.46
C PHE A 173 12.82 4.51 4.92
N GLY A 174 14.10 4.32 5.24
CA GLY A 174 14.66 4.60 6.56
C GLY A 174 14.43 6.05 6.98
N ARG A 175 14.71 7.01 6.07
CA ARG A 175 14.43 8.45 6.31
C ARG A 175 12.93 8.73 6.54
N LEU A 176 12.03 7.95 5.91
CA LEU A 176 10.59 8.07 6.17
C LEU A 176 10.25 7.63 7.60
N LEU A 177 10.81 6.52 8.07
CA LEU A 177 10.63 6.07 9.45
C LEU A 177 11.22 7.09 10.45
N ASP A 178 12.44 7.57 10.21
CA ASP A 178 13.12 8.56 11.05
C ASP A 178 12.36 9.90 11.14
N ALA A 179 11.44 10.15 10.21
CA ALA A 179 10.59 11.34 10.23
C ALA A 179 9.41 11.24 11.21
N GLY A 180 9.34 10.19 12.02
CA GLY A 180 8.31 10.01 13.06
C GLY A 180 7.25 8.98 12.71
N PHE A 181 7.61 7.96 11.92
CA PHE A 181 6.70 6.88 11.53
C PHE A 181 7.24 5.51 11.91
N THR A 182 6.37 4.67 12.43
CA THR A 182 6.66 3.30 12.83
C THR A 182 6.11 2.31 11.77
N ASP A 183 6.94 1.36 11.32
CA ASP A 183 6.49 0.14 10.62
C ASP A 183 5.72 -0.73 11.61
N SER A 184 4.42 -0.80 11.46
CA SER A 184 3.53 -1.47 12.41
C SER A 184 3.84 -2.96 12.54
N PHE A 185 4.17 -3.63 11.42
CA PHE A 185 4.50 -5.05 11.44
C PHE A 185 5.80 -5.31 12.20
N ARG A 186 6.87 -4.58 11.90
CA ARG A 186 8.16 -4.75 12.57
C ARG A 186 8.13 -4.35 14.05
N ARG A 187 7.24 -3.45 14.43
CA ARG A 187 7.01 -3.13 15.85
C ARG A 187 6.53 -4.34 16.66
N LEU A 188 5.58 -5.12 16.14
CA LEU A 188 5.04 -6.29 16.82
C LEU A 188 5.86 -7.57 16.55
N HIS A 189 6.51 -7.64 15.39
CA HIS A 189 7.21 -8.83 14.89
C HIS A 189 8.63 -8.49 14.42
N PRO A 190 9.53 -7.98 15.30
CA PRO A 190 10.84 -7.46 14.91
C PRO A 190 11.71 -8.52 14.21
N ASP A 191 11.62 -9.78 14.63
CA ASP A 191 12.49 -10.87 14.18
C ASP A 191 11.77 -11.89 13.28
N ALA A 192 10.51 -11.61 12.87
CA ALA A 192 9.75 -12.54 12.05
C ALA A 192 10.35 -12.68 10.65
N THR A 193 10.77 -13.90 10.30
CA THR A 193 11.29 -14.25 8.97
C THR A 193 10.20 -14.89 8.11
N GLY A 194 10.34 -14.81 6.78
CA GLY A 194 9.39 -15.46 5.87
C GLY A 194 8.01 -14.80 5.81
N ALA A 195 7.86 -13.64 6.43
CA ALA A 195 6.64 -12.84 6.42
C ALA A 195 6.67 -11.90 5.22
N TYR A 196 6.10 -12.35 4.11
CA TYR A 196 6.12 -11.64 2.84
C TYR A 196 4.71 -11.27 2.40
N THR A 197 4.61 -10.26 1.53
CA THR A 197 3.34 -9.73 1.03
C THR A 197 3.22 -9.82 -0.48
N TRP A 198 4.33 -10.02 -1.19
CA TRP A 198 4.42 -10.14 -2.65
C TRP A 198 5.30 -11.30 -3.08
N TRP A 199 4.91 -11.97 -4.17
CA TRP A 199 5.66 -13.07 -4.81
C TRP A 199 5.55 -12.97 -6.33
N SER A 200 6.69 -13.01 -7.01
CA SER A 200 6.70 -13.08 -8.47
C SER A 200 5.86 -14.26 -8.98
N TYR A 201 5.16 -14.08 -10.09
CA TYR A 201 4.48 -15.18 -10.79
C TYR A 201 5.46 -16.24 -11.37
N MET A 202 6.75 -15.92 -11.45
CA MET A 202 7.75 -16.81 -12.00
C MET A 202 8.27 -17.80 -10.94
N PHE A 203 8.75 -18.97 -11.41
CA PHE A 203 9.48 -19.97 -10.62
C PHE A 203 8.73 -20.52 -9.40
N ASN A 204 7.40 -20.54 -9.43
CA ASN A 204 6.57 -20.95 -8.29
C ASN A 204 6.94 -20.21 -6.99
N ALA A 205 7.27 -18.93 -7.08
CA ALA A 205 7.81 -18.14 -5.99
C ALA A 205 6.91 -18.18 -4.75
N ARG A 206 5.58 -18.08 -4.91
CA ARG A 206 4.63 -18.12 -3.79
C ARG A 206 4.61 -19.49 -3.10
N ALA A 207 4.59 -20.59 -3.86
CA ALA A 207 4.62 -21.94 -3.30
C ALA A 207 5.93 -22.23 -2.52
N ASN A 208 7.04 -21.64 -2.95
CA ASN A 208 8.35 -21.75 -2.30
C ASN A 208 8.58 -20.69 -1.22
N ASN A 209 7.60 -19.85 -0.95
CA ASN A 209 7.71 -18.65 -0.12
C ASN A 209 8.96 -17.81 -0.43
N ALA A 210 9.26 -17.64 -1.72
CA ALA A 210 10.33 -16.77 -2.22
C ALA A 210 9.77 -15.35 -2.48
N GLY A 211 9.34 -14.70 -1.41
CA GLY A 211 8.62 -13.43 -1.45
C GLY A 211 9.38 -12.24 -0.89
N TRP A 212 8.72 -11.10 -0.94
CA TRP A 212 9.15 -9.81 -0.44
C TRP A 212 8.03 -9.19 0.39
N ARG A 213 8.37 -8.47 1.46
CA ARG A 213 7.44 -7.63 2.21
C ARG A 213 7.59 -6.19 1.72
N ILE A 214 6.66 -5.76 0.90
CA ILE A 214 6.65 -4.44 0.25
C ILE A 214 5.35 -3.66 0.48
N ASP A 215 4.35 -4.31 1.09
CA ASP A 215 3.11 -3.69 1.53
C ASP A 215 3.21 -3.40 3.03
N TYR A 216 2.83 -2.20 3.42
CA TYR A 216 3.02 -1.69 4.78
C TYR A 216 1.80 -1.00 5.34
N PHE A 217 1.71 -1.01 6.67
CA PHE A 217 1.04 0.02 7.45
C PHE A 217 2.10 0.77 8.27
N LEU A 218 2.20 2.07 8.02
CA LEU A 218 3.02 2.99 8.80
C LEU A 218 2.10 3.84 9.66
N VAL A 219 2.43 4.03 10.91
CA VAL A 219 1.66 4.89 11.81
C VAL A 219 2.56 5.95 12.43
N SER A 220 2.00 7.12 12.72
CA SER A 220 2.72 8.11 13.52
C SER A 220 3.21 7.51 14.82
N ASP A 221 4.45 7.77 15.22
CA ASP A 221 5.08 7.21 16.42
C ASP A 221 4.23 7.41 17.69
N ARG A 222 3.54 8.55 17.80
CA ARG A 222 2.70 8.90 18.94
C ARG A 222 1.44 8.06 19.12
N ILE A 223 1.09 7.20 18.14
CA ILE A 223 -0.01 6.24 18.25
C ILE A 223 0.45 4.80 18.05
N ALA A 224 1.75 4.57 17.95
CA ALA A 224 2.30 3.25 17.66
C ALA A 224 2.09 2.25 18.84
N ASP A 225 1.94 2.75 20.06
CA ASP A 225 1.60 1.95 21.26
C ASP A 225 0.16 1.43 21.25
N LYS A 226 -0.68 1.97 20.40
CA LYS A 226 -2.10 1.57 20.23
C LYS A 226 -2.31 0.44 19.22
N ILE A 227 -1.26 -0.01 18.53
CA ILE A 227 -1.33 -1.13 17.59
C ILE A 227 -1.58 -2.42 18.35
N THR A 228 -2.63 -3.17 17.98
CA THR A 228 -3.01 -4.43 18.62
C THR A 228 -2.72 -5.65 17.75
N ALA A 229 -2.84 -5.52 16.41
CA ALA A 229 -2.50 -6.60 15.48
C ALA A 229 -2.07 -6.09 14.09
N THR A 230 -1.23 -6.88 13.41
CA THR A 230 -0.74 -6.60 12.06
C THR A 230 -0.73 -7.88 11.21
N PRO A 231 -1.92 -8.42 10.86
CA PRO A 231 -2.00 -9.67 10.12
C PRO A 231 -1.49 -9.53 8.68
N ILE A 232 -0.86 -10.60 8.18
CA ILE A 232 -0.54 -10.82 6.76
C ILE A 232 -1.37 -12.02 6.31
N TYR A 233 -2.27 -11.83 5.35
CA TYR A 233 -3.21 -12.85 4.89
C TYR A 233 -2.63 -13.63 3.70
N SER A 234 -1.50 -14.32 3.92
CA SER A 234 -0.73 -15.02 2.87
C SER A 234 -1.51 -16.11 2.14
N ASP A 235 -2.54 -16.69 2.78
CA ASP A 235 -3.36 -17.75 2.19
C ASP A 235 -4.37 -17.24 1.16
N ILE A 236 -4.59 -15.91 1.12
CA ILE A 236 -5.51 -15.31 0.17
C ILE A 236 -4.84 -15.22 -1.20
N GLN A 237 -5.48 -15.85 -2.18
CA GLN A 237 -5.02 -15.96 -3.56
C GLN A 237 -5.77 -14.97 -4.46
N GLY A 238 -5.29 -14.79 -5.69
CA GLY A 238 -5.92 -13.96 -6.74
C GLY A 238 -5.06 -12.77 -7.18
N SER A 239 -3.92 -12.55 -6.50
CA SER A 239 -2.91 -11.55 -6.84
C SER A 239 -1.52 -12.10 -6.57
N ASP A 240 -0.50 -11.47 -7.12
CA ASP A 240 0.90 -11.63 -6.71
C ASP A 240 1.20 -10.98 -5.35
N HIS A 241 0.32 -10.10 -4.86
CA HIS A 241 0.29 -9.64 -3.48
C HIS A 241 -0.70 -10.45 -2.63
N CYS A 242 -0.55 -10.35 -1.30
CA CYS A 242 -1.61 -10.71 -0.36
C CYS A 242 -2.02 -9.49 0.47
N PRO A 243 -3.25 -9.49 1.01
CA PRO A 243 -3.69 -8.42 1.89
C PRO A 243 -2.87 -8.36 3.17
N VAL A 244 -2.67 -7.14 3.67
CA VAL A 244 -2.13 -6.86 5.00
C VAL A 244 -3.14 -6.07 5.81
N GLY A 245 -3.14 -6.24 7.13
CA GLY A 245 -4.06 -5.58 8.03
C GLY A 245 -3.36 -4.79 9.13
N LEU A 246 -4.11 -3.87 9.72
CA LEU A 246 -3.76 -3.14 10.92
C LEU A 246 -4.98 -3.09 11.83
N GLU A 247 -4.83 -3.52 13.08
CA GLU A 247 -5.78 -3.26 14.16
C GLU A 247 -5.14 -2.25 15.11
N ILE A 248 -5.85 -1.15 15.39
CA ILE A 248 -5.35 -0.05 16.21
C ILE A 248 -6.49 0.61 16.98
N GLU A 249 -6.28 0.88 18.26
CA GLU A 249 -7.24 1.54 19.17
C GLU A 249 -6.99 3.05 19.21
N LEU A 250 -7.82 3.84 18.53
CA LEU A 250 -7.68 5.31 18.40
C LEU A 250 -8.57 6.08 19.40
#